data_46c45b23e41f3e47a88d7ee5c3576ae9
#
_entry.id   46c45b23e41f3e47a88d7ee5c3576ae9
#
_cell.length_a   1.000
_cell.length_b   1.000
_cell.length_c   1.000
_cell.angle_alpha   90.00
_cell.angle_beta   90.00
_cell.angle_gamma   90.00
#
_symmetry.space_group_name_H-M   'P 1'
#
loop_
_entity.id
_entity.type
_entity.pdbx_description
1 polymer ?
#
loop_
_entity_poly.entity_id
_entity_poly.type
_entity_poly.pdbx_seq_one_letter_code
_entity_poly.pdbx_strand_id
1 'polypeptide(L)'
;MVRRSNIVQPMPDSALRFESDSAWVVKPLSPPQLNEIGREIKQAFVQLAQVDIAASPVQVIDALERSYLMLRSRAAEGLGQKSTDIARLGFLWAHQVVRQCEWHWKSVSADALPNPAIVSPDLAHVCFPIDLVATALVEKQKSPLKNLYQRIA
;
A
#
# COMPACT_ATOMS: atom_id res chain seq x y z
N MET A 1 20.60 -12.47 -9.77
CA MET A 1 19.25 -12.67 -10.17
C MET A 1 18.29 -12.66 -9.01
N VAL A 2 17.21 -12.00 -9.17
CA VAL A 2 16.25 -11.90 -8.10
C VAL A 2 15.35 -13.11 -8.10
N ARG A 3 15.21 -13.72 -6.94
CA ARG A 3 14.38 -14.85 -6.81
C ARG A 3 12.94 -14.42 -6.59
N ARG A 4 12.03 -15.05 -7.26
CA ARG A 4 10.64 -14.77 -7.03
C ARG A 4 10.15 -15.51 -5.82
N SER A 5 9.45 -14.82 -4.97
CA SER A 5 8.87 -15.44 -3.82
C SER A 5 7.52 -16.03 -4.18
N ASN A 6 7.17 -17.13 -3.57
CA ASN A 6 5.87 -17.73 -3.76
C ASN A 6 4.78 -17.04 -2.97
N ILE A 7 5.15 -16.16 -2.07
CA ILE A 7 4.20 -15.50 -1.21
C ILE A 7 3.15 -14.76 -1.98
N VAL A 8 3.57 -14.04 -3.01
CA VAL A 8 2.66 -13.19 -3.77
C VAL A 8 2.42 -13.72 -5.16
N GLN A 9 2.84 -14.95 -5.41
CA GLN A 9 2.76 -15.51 -6.73
C GLN A 9 1.40 -15.40 -7.40
N PRO A 10 0.30 -15.70 -6.75
CA PRO A 10 -0.99 -15.65 -7.41
C PRO A 10 -1.60 -14.26 -7.54
N MET A 11 -0.86 -13.22 -7.23
CA MET A 11 -1.41 -11.87 -7.30
C MET A 11 -1.14 -11.26 -8.66
N PRO A 12 -2.11 -11.15 -9.51
CA PRO A 12 -1.92 -10.45 -10.78
C PRO A 12 -2.10 -8.96 -10.62
N ASP A 13 -1.72 -8.41 -9.52
CA ASP A 13 -2.00 -7.06 -9.16
C ASP A 13 -0.99 -6.11 -9.75
N SER A 14 -1.44 -5.03 -10.34
CA SER A 14 -0.55 -4.03 -10.88
C SER A 14 0.21 -3.28 -9.80
N ALA A 15 -0.26 -3.31 -8.57
CA ALA A 15 0.42 -2.66 -7.47
C ALA A 15 1.55 -3.49 -6.90
N LEU A 16 1.55 -4.79 -7.13
CA LEU A 16 2.57 -5.67 -6.61
C LEU A 16 3.41 -6.17 -7.76
N ARG A 17 4.67 -5.79 -7.77
CA ARG A 17 5.59 -6.14 -8.86
C ARG A 17 6.64 -7.10 -8.38
N PHE A 18 7.05 -7.98 -9.29
CA PHE A 18 8.20 -8.82 -9.04
C PHE A 18 9.38 -8.17 -9.72
N GLU A 19 10.50 -8.15 -9.03
CA GLU A 19 11.68 -7.68 -9.64
C GLU A 19 12.16 -8.72 -10.60
N SER A 20 12.27 -8.39 -11.84
CA SER A 20 12.75 -9.28 -12.84
C SER A 20 14.01 -8.70 -13.36
N ASP A 21 14.28 -8.82 -14.51
CA ASP A 21 15.40 -8.29 -15.17
C ASP A 21 15.36 -6.85 -15.31
N SER A 22 14.70 -6.18 -14.54
CA SER A 22 14.38 -5.01 -14.98
C SER A 22 15.07 -3.89 -14.56
N ALA A 23 14.61 -2.92 -14.99
CA ALA A 23 15.03 -1.60 -14.85
C ALA A 23 14.51 -0.90 -13.62
N TRP A 24 14.09 -1.62 -12.61
CA TRP A 24 13.66 -1.00 -11.39
C TRP A 24 14.82 -0.34 -10.68
N VAL A 25 14.66 0.96 -10.42
CA VAL A 25 15.66 1.73 -9.68
C VAL A 25 15.10 2.01 -8.30
N VAL A 26 15.79 1.51 -7.29
CA VAL A 26 15.35 1.63 -5.90
C VAL A 26 16.32 2.55 -5.18
N LYS A 27 15.79 3.62 -4.59
CA LYS A 27 16.59 4.60 -3.87
C LYS A 27 15.94 4.91 -2.53
N PRO A 28 16.73 5.39 -1.56
CA PRO A 28 16.13 5.84 -0.31
C PRO A 28 15.20 7.02 -0.56
N LEU A 29 14.14 7.10 0.22
CA LEU A 29 13.32 8.30 0.23
C LEU A 29 14.06 9.42 0.95
N SER A 30 13.87 10.64 0.48
CA SER A 30 14.45 11.79 1.14
C SER A 30 13.77 12.06 2.48
N PRO A 31 14.42 12.74 3.42
CA PRO A 31 13.76 13.11 4.67
C PRO A 31 12.45 13.87 4.49
N PRO A 32 12.33 14.84 3.57
CA PRO A 32 11.03 15.48 3.33
C PRO A 32 9.96 14.50 2.86
N GLN A 33 10.32 13.54 2.02
CA GLN A 33 9.36 12.53 1.55
C GLN A 33 8.90 11.64 2.70
N LEU A 34 9.82 11.20 3.55
CA LEU A 34 9.47 10.39 4.71
C LEU A 34 8.58 11.16 5.67
N ASN A 35 8.86 12.45 5.87
CA ASN A 35 8.02 13.28 6.73
C ASN A 35 6.63 13.44 6.18
N GLU A 36 6.50 13.58 4.88
CA GLU A 36 5.21 13.70 4.23
C GLU A 36 4.40 12.42 4.40
N ILE A 37 5.02 11.28 4.16
CA ILE A 37 4.36 9.99 4.33
C ILE A 37 3.93 9.81 5.78
N GLY A 38 4.78 10.15 6.73
CA GLY A 38 4.45 10.05 8.15
C GLY A 38 3.27 10.92 8.53
N ARG A 39 3.18 12.10 7.95
CA ARG A 39 2.08 13.02 8.20
C ARG A 39 0.77 12.46 7.66
N GLU A 40 0.79 11.89 6.45
CA GLU A 40 -0.40 11.29 5.88
C GLU A 40 -0.84 10.05 6.64
N ILE A 41 0.11 9.28 7.17
CA ILE A 41 -0.22 8.13 8.00
C ILE A 41 -0.95 8.56 9.27
N LYS A 42 -0.47 9.63 9.92
CA LYS A 42 -1.13 10.13 11.13
C LYS A 42 -2.55 10.60 10.83
N GLN A 43 -2.74 11.29 9.73
CA GLN A 43 -4.06 11.74 9.33
C GLN A 43 -4.98 10.57 9.02
N ALA A 44 -4.43 9.50 8.43
CA ALA A 44 -5.21 8.32 8.13
C ALA A 44 -5.71 7.62 9.39
N PHE A 45 -4.89 7.57 10.44
CA PHE A 45 -5.33 7.01 11.71
C PHE A 45 -6.55 7.77 12.26
N VAL A 46 -6.51 9.10 12.17
CA VAL A 46 -7.56 9.93 12.74
C VAL A 46 -8.81 9.94 11.86
N GLN A 47 -8.62 10.13 10.57
CA GLN A 47 -9.74 10.46 9.68
C GLN A 47 -10.36 9.25 8.98
N LEU A 48 -9.58 8.19 8.80
CA LEU A 48 -10.07 7.03 8.06
C LEU A 48 -10.26 5.82 8.97
N ALA A 49 -9.19 5.39 9.60
CA ALA A 49 -9.26 4.18 10.42
C ALA A 49 -9.99 4.40 11.73
N GLN A 50 -9.82 5.59 12.30
CA GLN A 50 -10.45 5.95 13.58
C GLN A 50 -10.11 4.94 14.67
N VAL A 51 -8.87 4.47 14.69
CA VAL A 51 -8.35 3.58 15.71
C VAL A 51 -7.14 4.22 16.35
N ASP A 52 -6.79 3.73 17.53
CA ASP A 52 -5.64 4.23 18.24
C ASP A 52 -4.36 3.92 17.45
N ILE A 53 -3.42 4.83 17.47
CA ILE A 53 -2.14 4.63 16.79
C ILE A 53 -1.40 3.42 17.36
N ALA A 54 -1.73 3.01 18.60
CA ALA A 54 -1.16 1.83 19.22
C ALA A 54 -1.90 0.55 18.89
N ALA A 55 -2.94 0.61 18.05
CA ALA A 55 -3.69 -0.57 17.68
C ALA A 55 -2.81 -1.57 16.94
N SER A 56 -3.13 -2.85 17.06
CA SER A 56 -2.38 -3.90 16.38
C SER A 56 -2.56 -3.79 14.87
N PRO A 57 -1.61 -4.34 14.08
CA PRO A 57 -1.76 -4.32 12.63
C PRO A 57 -3.07 -4.92 12.14
N VAL A 58 -3.52 -6.01 12.76
CA VAL A 58 -4.79 -6.63 12.35
C VAL A 58 -5.96 -5.68 12.58
N GLN A 59 -5.98 -4.98 13.71
CA GLN A 59 -7.04 -4.03 13.99
C GLN A 59 -7.05 -2.88 13.00
N VAL A 60 -5.87 -2.38 12.64
CA VAL A 60 -5.75 -1.30 11.67
C VAL A 60 -6.21 -1.78 10.29
N ILE A 61 -5.79 -2.97 9.89
CA ILE A 61 -6.16 -3.52 8.57
C ILE A 61 -7.67 -3.71 8.49
N ASP A 62 -8.31 -4.20 9.55
CA ASP A 62 -9.76 -4.36 9.56
C ASP A 62 -10.46 -3.00 9.42
N ALA A 63 -9.95 -1.98 10.11
CA ALA A 63 -10.51 -0.64 10.00
C ALA A 63 -10.33 -0.05 8.60
N LEU A 64 -9.16 -0.27 8.00
CA LEU A 64 -8.91 0.20 6.65
C LEU A 64 -9.81 -0.48 5.63
N GLU A 65 -10.09 -1.76 5.83
CA GLU A 65 -10.98 -2.47 4.93
C GLU A 65 -12.37 -1.87 4.96
N ARG A 66 -12.84 -1.47 6.14
CA ARG A 66 -14.13 -0.78 6.25
C ARG A 66 -14.11 0.56 5.53
N SER A 67 -13.05 1.33 5.67
CA SER A 67 -12.92 2.59 4.96
C SER A 67 -12.87 2.39 3.45
N TYR A 68 -12.16 1.36 3.01
CA TYR A 68 -12.12 1.02 1.60
C TYR A 68 -13.52 0.70 1.05
N LEU A 69 -14.29 -0.09 1.80
CA LEU A 69 -15.63 -0.45 1.37
C LEU A 69 -16.54 0.79 1.27
N MET A 70 -16.36 1.75 2.16
CA MET A 70 -17.10 3.00 2.07
C MET A 70 -16.73 3.79 0.82
N LEU A 71 -15.45 3.87 0.50
CA LEU A 71 -15.02 4.55 -0.72
C LEU A 71 -15.58 3.85 -1.96
N ARG A 72 -15.57 2.53 -1.96
CA ARG A 72 -16.10 1.76 -3.08
C ARG A 72 -17.60 2.01 -3.26
N SER A 73 -18.32 2.06 -2.16
CA SER A 73 -19.75 2.32 -2.17
C SER A 73 -20.05 3.70 -2.74
N ARG A 74 -19.29 4.72 -2.32
CA ARG A 74 -19.47 6.08 -2.82
C ARG A 74 -19.18 6.15 -4.31
N ALA A 75 -18.18 5.46 -4.78
CA ALA A 75 -17.86 5.42 -6.19
C ALA A 75 -19.00 4.78 -7.00
N ALA A 76 -19.62 3.74 -6.46
CA ALA A 76 -20.73 3.07 -7.11
C ALA A 76 -21.97 3.97 -7.19
N GLU A 77 -22.10 4.92 -6.27
CA GLU A 77 -23.18 5.88 -6.28
C GLU A 77 -22.90 7.11 -7.13
N GLY A 78 -21.80 7.10 -7.85
CA GLY A 78 -21.41 8.24 -8.66
C GLY A 78 -20.75 9.37 -7.92
N LEU A 79 -20.46 9.18 -6.65
CA LEU A 79 -19.75 10.17 -5.86
C LEU A 79 -18.25 10.03 -6.11
N GLY A 80 -17.58 11.13 -6.28
CA GLY A 80 -16.14 11.10 -6.58
C GLY A 80 -15.31 10.55 -5.45
N GLN A 81 -14.19 9.96 -5.82
CA GLN A 81 -13.22 9.50 -4.85
C GLN A 81 -12.21 10.61 -4.62
N LYS A 82 -11.81 10.79 -3.38
CA LYS A 82 -10.78 11.76 -3.07
C LYS A 82 -9.42 11.08 -3.17
N SER A 83 -8.56 11.62 -4.02
CA SER A 83 -7.21 11.08 -4.17
C SER A 83 -6.44 11.11 -2.85
N THR A 84 -6.73 12.08 -1.99
CA THR A 84 -6.15 12.14 -0.66
C THR A 84 -6.50 10.91 0.17
N ASP A 85 -7.77 10.50 0.14
CA ASP A 85 -8.23 9.34 0.90
C ASP A 85 -7.59 8.06 0.36
N ILE A 86 -7.47 7.96 -0.95
CA ILE A 86 -6.82 6.79 -1.57
C ILE A 86 -5.36 6.69 -1.12
N ALA A 87 -4.65 7.81 -1.16
CA ALA A 87 -3.25 7.84 -0.73
C ALA A 87 -3.11 7.48 0.75
N ARG A 88 -3.98 8.04 1.59
CA ARG A 88 -3.94 7.75 3.03
C ARG A 88 -4.23 6.31 3.35
N LEU A 89 -5.22 5.72 2.69
CA LEU A 89 -5.50 4.30 2.85
C LEU A 89 -4.28 3.46 2.49
N GLY A 90 -3.69 3.77 1.35
CA GLY A 90 -2.52 3.03 0.89
C GLY A 90 -1.34 3.18 1.83
N PHE A 91 -1.04 4.40 2.26
CA PHE A 91 0.10 4.63 3.15
C PHE A 91 -0.09 3.99 4.51
N LEU A 92 -1.27 4.09 5.09
CA LEU A 92 -1.50 3.47 6.40
C LEU A 92 -1.46 1.94 6.29
N TRP A 93 -1.98 1.39 5.21
CA TRP A 93 -1.88 -0.05 4.95
C TRP A 93 -0.40 -0.47 4.85
N ALA A 94 0.36 0.26 4.05
CA ALA A 94 1.77 -0.05 3.87
C ALA A 94 2.54 0.05 5.18
N HIS A 95 2.16 1.02 6.03
CA HIS A 95 2.79 1.17 7.33
C HIS A 95 2.64 -0.10 8.17
N GLN A 96 1.50 -0.80 8.07
CA GLN A 96 1.31 -2.04 8.80
C GLN A 96 2.24 -3.14 8.28
N VAL A 97 2.43 -3.21 6.97
CA VAL A 97 3.36 -4.17 6.39
C VAL A 97 4.78 -3.87 6.84
N VAL A 98 5.17 -2.61 6.82
CA VAL A 98 6.51 -2.19 7.23
C VAL A 98 6.78 -2.58 8.69
N ARG A 99 5.82 -2.32 9.58
CA ARG A 99 6.03 -2.57 11.00
C ARG A 99 5.93 -4.04 11.36
N GLN A 100 5.24 -4.85 10.56
CA GLN A 100 5.02 -6.25 10.88
C GLN A 100 5.93 -7.19 10.10
N CYS A 101 6.25 -6.84 8.88
CA CYS A 101 6.96 -7.76 7.96
C CYS A 101 8.35 -7.26 7.59
N GLU A 102 8.79 -6.17 8.17
CA GLU A 102 10.12 -5.61 7.96
C GLU A 102 10.38 -5.16 6.52
N TRP A 103 9.34 -4.80 5.80
CA TRP A 103 9.50 -4.16 4.51
C TRP A 103 9.98 -2.72 4.72
N HIS A 104 10.56 -2.14 3.69
CA HIS A 104 11.16 -0.81 3.79
C HIS A 104 10.53 0.16 2.81
N TRP A 105 10.33 1.40 3.27
CA TRP A 105 9.93 2.48 2.39
C TRP A 105 11.08 2.86 1.49
N LYS A 106 10.81 2.95 0.20
CA LYS A 106 11.80 3.35 -0.80
C LYS A 106 11.14 4.17 -1.89
N SER A 107 11.98 4.88 -2.65
CA SER A 107 11.56 5.52 -3.88
C SER A 107 11.88 4.58 -5.01
N VAL A 108 10.88 4.18 -5.77
CA VAL A 108 11.07 3.17 -6.81
C VAL A 108 10.57 3.72 -8.13
N SER A 109 11.38 3.56 -9.18
CA SER A 109 11.00 3.95 -10.53
C SER A 109 11.41 2.88 -11.52
N ALA A 110 10.67 2.79 -12.59
CA ALA A 110 11.03 1.95 -13.73
C ALA A 110 11.45 2.84 -14.89
N ASP A 111 10.50 3.36 -15.62
CA ASP A 111 10.82 4.25 -16.72
C ASP A 111 10.19 5.59 -16.51
N ALA A 112 9.53 5.81 -15.41
CA ALA A 112 8.81 7.04 -15.19
C ALA A 112 9.31 7.70 -13.92
N LEU A 113 8.55 8.64 -13.40
CA LEU A 113 8.90 9.33 -12.18
C LEU A 113 8.93 8.37 -11.00
N PRO A 114 9.83 8.59 -10.06
CA PRO A 114 9.88 7.76 -8.86
C PRO A 114 8.61 7.91 -8.02
N ASN A 115 8.19 6.81 -7.42
CA ASN A 115 7.04 6.80 -6.54
C ASN A 115 7.40 6.17 -5.20
N PRO A 116 6.76 6.60 -4.11
CA PRO A 116 6.94 5.93 -2.84
C PRO A 116 6.40 4.51 -2.92
N ALA A 117 7.17 3.58 -2.40
CA ALA A 117 6.80 2.19 -2.42
C ALA A 117 7.36 1.50 -1.19
N ILE A 118 6.87 0.30 -0.90
CA ILE A 118 7.49 -0.55 0.09
C ILE A 118 8.12 -1.74 -0.63
N VAL A 119 9.29 -2.13 -0.16
CA VAL A 119 10.09 -3.16 -0.79
C VAL A 119 10.38 -4.24 0.23
N SER A 120 10.28 -5.50 -0.19
CA SER A 120 10.52 -6.63 0.69
C SER A 120 11.99 -6.68 1.13
N PRO A 121 12.27 -7.33 2.27
CA PRO A 121 13.66 -7.38 2.77
C PRO A 121 14.63 -8.00 1.79
N ASP A 122 14.18 -8.95 0.98
CA ASP A 122 15.04 -9.61 0.00
C ASP A 122 15.07 -8.88 -1.33
N LEU A 123 14.40 -7.73 -1.43
CA LEU A 123 14.31 -6.92 -2.65
C LEU A 123 13.66 -7.65 -3.83
N ALA A 124 12.93 -8.72 -3.54
CA ALA A 124 12.29 -9.49 -4.60
C ALA A 124 10.93 -8.93 -5.01
N HIS A 125 10.32 -8.13 -4.14
CA HIS A 125 8.97 -7.62 -4.39
C HIS A 125 8.88 -6.15 -4.04
N VAL A 126 8.05 -5.45 -4.79
CA VAL A 126 7.76 -4.05 -4.53
C VAL A 126 6.25 -3.86 -4.60
N CYS A 127 5.74 -3.02 -3.73
CA CYS A 127 4.32 -2.67 -3.73
C CYS A 127 4.17 -1.16 -3.70
N PHE A 128 3.34 -0.65 -4.60
CA PHE A 128 3.01 0.77 -4.67
C PHE A 128 1.66 0.96 -3.97
N PRO A 129 1.64 1.49 -2.75
CA PRO A 129 0.41 1.47 -1.95
C PRO A 129 -0.74 2.25 -2.55
N ILE A 130 -0.46 3.39 -3.20
CA ILE A 130 -1.51 4.19 -3.80
C ILE A 130 -2.14 3.42 -4.96
N ASP A 131 -1.31 2.81 -5.80
CA ASP A 131 -1.81 2.02 -6.92
C ASP A 131 -2.61 0.81 -6.45
N LEU A 132 -2.22 0.22 -5.33
CA LEU A 132 -2.94 -0.90 -4.76
C LEU A 132 -4.40 -0.52 -4.50
N VAL A 133 -4.61 0.60 -3.81
CA VAL A 133 -5.97 1.04 -3.47
C VAL A 133 -6.71 1.47 -4.72
N ALA A 134 -6.06 2.26 -5.58
CA ALA A 134 -6.70 2.76 -6.79
C ALA A 134 -7.15 1.62 -7.71
N THR A 135 -6.28 0.64 -7.92
CA THR A 135 -6.60 -0.51 -8.75
C THR A 135 -7.72 -1.34 -8.14
N ALA A 136 -7.69 -1.54 -6.83
CA ALA A 136 -8.73 -2.30 -6.15
C ALA A 136 -10.10 -1.65 -6.31
N LEU A 137 -10.15 -0.31 -6.25
CA LEU A 137 -11.41 0.41 -6.42
C LEU A 137 -11.94 0.28 -7.85
N VAL A 138 -11.05 0.38 -8.83
CA VAL A 138 -11.45 0.24 -10.24
C VAL A 138 -11.96 -1.17 -10.52
N GLU A 139 -11.27 -2.18 -9.98
CA GLU A 139 -11.62 -3.57 -10.21
C GLU A 139 -12.70 -4.08 -9.25
N LYS A 140 -13.15 -3.23 -8.35
CA LYS A 140 -14.20 -3.55 -7.39
C LYS A 140 -13.88 -4.80 -6.57
N GLN A 141 -12.64 -4.91 -6.14
CA GLN A 141 -12.19 -6.04 -5.32
C GLN A 141 -12.91 -5.99 -3.97
N LYS A 142 -13.15 -7.17 -3.39
CA LYS A 142 -13.94 -7.25 -2.16
C LYS A 142 -13.17 -6.96 -0.90
N SER A 143 -12.02 -7.55 -0.73
CA SER A 143 -11.23 -7.38 0.48
C SER A 143 -9.75 -7.30 0.13
N PRO A 144 -9.35 -6.29 -0.68
CA PRO A 144 -7.99 -6.27 -1.21
C PRO A 144 -6.94 -6.03 -0.13
N LEU A 145 -7.23 -5.18 0.83
CA LEU A 145 -6.24 -4.80 1.82
C LEU A 145 -5.96 -5.94 2.80
N LYS A 146 -7.01 -6.58 3.25
CA LYS A 146 -6.88 -7.69 4.17
C LYS A 146 -6.26 -8.90 3.48
N ASN A 147 -6.71 -9.21 2.27
CA ASN A 147 -6.21 -10.38 1.55
C ASN A 147 -4.72 -10.25 1.25
N LEU A 148 -4.30 -9.12 0.75
CA LEU A 148 -2.90 -8.94 0.43
C LEU A 148 -2.03 -8.92 1.69
N TYR A 149 -2.52 -8.27 2.75
CA TYR A 149 -1.79 -8.25 4.01
C TYR A 149 -1.57 -9.67 4.52
N GLN A 150 -2.59 -10.51 4.48
CA GLN A 150 -2.50 -11.89 4.95
C GLN A 150 -1.52 -12.72 4.12
N ARG A 151 -1.38 -12.41 2.84
CA ARG A 151 -0.43 -13.12 1.99
C ARG A 151 1.00 -12.73 2.27
N ILE A 152 1.22 -11.48 2.65
CA ILE A 152 2.55 -10.98 2.95
C ILE A 152 2.99 -11.35 4.37
N ALA A 153 2.10 -11.24 5.31
CA ALA A 153 2.40 -11.43 6.72
C ALA A 153 2.68 -12.88 7.13
#